data_92d2823654a1ecb36bd4b501fadf36d7
#
_entry.id   92d2823654a1ecb36bd4b501fadf36d7
#
_cell.length_a   1.000
_cell.length_b   1.000
_cell.length_c   1.000
_cell.angle_alpha   90.00
_cell.angle_beta   90.00
_cell.angle_gamma   90.00
#
_symmetry.space_group_name_H-M   'P 1'
#
loop_
_entity.id
_entity.type
_entity.pdbx_description
1 polymer ?
#
loop_
_entity_poly.entity_id
_entity_poly.type
_entity_poly.pdbx_seq_one_letter_code
_entity_poly.pdbx_strand_id
1 'polypeptide(L)'
;VPGNIPAIGFISHVDTSPDCSGKNVNPQIVENYRGGDIALGIGDEVLSPVMFPVLHQLLGQTLITTDGKTLLGADDKAGIAEIMTALAVLQQKNIPHGDIRVAFTPDEEVGKGAKHFDVDAFDARWAYTVDGGGVGELEFENFNAASVNIKIVGNNVHPGTAKGVRRSGYRRGVAAR
;
A
#
# COMPACT_ATOMS: atom_id res chain seq x y z
N VAL A 1 16.49 16.15 -28.04
CA VAL A 1 16.80 14.73 -27.79
C VAL A 1 16.89 14.07 -29.14
N PRO A 2 18.00 13.42 -29.50
CA PRO A 2 18.11 12.81 -30.81
C PRO A 2 17.31 11.51 -30.87
N GLY A 3 16.41 11.41 -31.86
CA GLY A 3 15.80 10.18 -32.29
C GLY A 3 14.61 9.73 -31.45
N ASN A 4 13.93 8.77 -31.94
CA ASN A 4 12.68 8.18 -31.50
C ASN A 4 12.82 7.51 -30.11
N ILE A 5 12.87 8.31 -29.03
CA ILE A 5 12.85 7.79 -27.67
C ILE A 5 11.40 7.42 -27.34
N PRO A 6 11.12 6.17 -27.02
CA PRO A 6 9.76 5.77 -26.67
C PRO A 6 9.30 6.42 -25.36
N ALA A 7 8.02 6.71 -25.25
CA ALA A 7 7.41 7.20 -24.03
C ALA A 7 7.52 6.16 -22.91
N ILE A 8 7.83 6.64 -21.71
CA ILE A 8 7.80 5.83 -20.48
C ILE A 8 6.68 6.31 -19.57
N GLY A 9 6.11 5.39 -18.78
CA GLY A 9 5.05 5.69 -17.86
C GLY A 9 5.47 5.58 -16.41
N PHE A 10 4.83 6.38 -15.55
CA PHE A 10 4.87 6.22 -14.09
C PHE A 10 3.45 6.18 -13.56
N ILE A 11 3.20 5.27 -12.66
CA ILE A 11 1.88 5.01 -12.08
C ILE A 11 2.01 4.95 -10.56
N SER A 12 1.03 5.49 -9.86
CA SER A 12 0.90 5.44 -8.41
C SER A 12 -0.59 5.49 -8.06
N HIS A 13 -1.00 4.98 -6.89
CA HIS A 13 -2.40 5.02 -6.52
C HIS A 13 -2.72 6.13 -5.51
N VAL A 14 -3.97 6.58 -5.50
CA VAL A 14 -4.43 7.71 -4.65
C VAL A 14 -5.22 7.27 -3.43
N ASP A 15 -5.76 6.05 -3.45
CA ASP A 15 -6.54 5.50 -2.36
C ASP A 15 -5.63 4.98 -1.22
N THR A 16 -6.23 4.66 -0.11
CA THR A 16 -5.61 4.01 1.04
C THR A 16 -6.44 2.82 1.44
N SER A 17 -5.84 1.84 2.11
CA SER A 17 -6.51 0.66 2.59
C SER A 17 -7.80 0.99 3.34
N PRO A 18 -8.91 0.28 3.05
CA PRO A 18 -10.17 0.47 3.75
C PRO A 18 -10.18 -0.09 5.17
N ASP A 19 -9.09 -0.72 5.62
CA ASP A 19 -9.01 -1.37 6.94
C ASP A 19 -9.04 -0.39 8.10
N CYS A 20 -8.62 0.86 7.86
CA CYS A 20 -8.66 1.94 8.83
C CYS A 20 -8.96 3.27 8.14
N SER A 21 -9.43 4.25 8.94
CA SER A 21 -9.74 5.59 8.44
C SER A 21 -8.49 6.31 7.92
N GLY A 22 -8.61 6.94 6.76
CA GLY A 22 -7.67 7.92 6.23
C GLY A 22 -8.15 9.37 6.39
N LYS A 23 -9.18 9.62 7.22
CA LYS A 23 -9.75 10.95 7.41
C LYS A 23 -9.08 11.71 8.54
N ASN A 24 -8.72 12.97 8.28
CA ASN A 24 -8.06 13.85 9.25
C ASN A 24 -6.74 13.28 9.77
N VAL A 25 -5.90 12.82 8.87
CA VAL A 25 -4.57 12.30 9.19
C VAL A 25 -3.77 13.38 9.91
N ASN A 26 -3.18 13.00 11.06
CA ASN A 26 -2.35 13.89 11.87
C ASN A 26 -0.92 13.32 11.94
N PRO A 27 -0.03 13.72 11.02
CA PRO A 27 1.33 13.22 10.97
C PRO A 27 2.15 13.71 12.18
N GLN A 28 3.00 12.82 12.70
CA GLN A 28 3.99 13.12 13.72
C GLN A 28 5.39 12.86 13.18
N ILE A 29 6.32 13.74 13.47
CA ILE A 29 7.72 13.62 13.05
C ILE A 29 8.56 13.17 14.24
N VAL A 30 9.24 12.05 14.08
CA VAL A 30 10.20 11.50 15.04
C VAL A 30 11.60 11.67 14.48
N GLU A 31 12.25 12.75 14.86
CA GLU A 31 13.59 13.05 14.38
C GLU A 31 14.64 12.14 15.02
N ASN A 32 15.59 11.67 14.21
CA ASN A 32 16.74 10.90 14.66
C ASN A 32 16.33 9.76 15.60
N TYR A 33 15.50 8.86 15.12
CA TYR A 33 14.99 7.74 15.90
C TYR A 33 16.12 6.95 16.58
N ARG A 34 16.03 6.82 17.89
CA ARG A 34 17.10 6.21 18.70
C ARG A 34 16.79 4.79 19.19
N GLY A 35 15.71 4.22 18.69
CA GLY A 35 15.20 2.91 19.16
C GLY A 35 14.17 3.05 20.28
N GLY A 36 13.56 1.92 20.62
CA GLY A 36 12.48 1.87 21.60
C GLY A 36 11.10 2.18 21.01
N ASP A 37 10.12 2.25 21.87
CA ASP A 37 8.74 2.48 21.49
C ASP A 37 8.51 3.93 21.05
N ILE A 38 7.71 4.11 20.01
CA ILE A 38 7.25 5.42 19.52
C ILE A 38 5.81 5.60 19.97
N ALA A 39 5.54 6.53 20.86
CA ALA A 39 4.18 6.86 21.27
C ALA A 39 3.40 7.50 20.12
N LEU A 40 2.16 7.06 19.90
CA LEU A 40 1.26 7.60 18.90
C LEU A 40 0.19 8.45 19.58
N GLY A 41 0.24 9.76 19.36
CA GLY A 41 -0.74 10.69 19.94
C GLY A 41 -0.67 10.78 21.46
N ILE A 42 -1.83 10.88 22.10
CA ILE A 42 -1.97 11.10 23.56
C ILE A 42 -2.42 9.80 24.27
N GLY A 43 -2.64 8.72 23.55
CA GLY A 43 -3.11 7.44 24.09
C GLY A 43 -1.99 6.48 24.50
N ASP A 44 -2.38 5.25 24.74
CA ASP A 44 -1.46 4.16 25.08
C ASP A 44 -0.94 3.42 23.82
N GLU A 45 -1.32 3.90 22.65
CA GLU A 45 -0.91 3.31 21.35
C GLU A 45 0.57 3.59 21.10
N VAL A 46 1.32 2.53 20.80
CA VAL A 46 2.75 2.62 20.52
C VAL A 46 3.13 1.79 19.29
N LEU A 47 4.12 2.28 18.54
CA LEU A 47 4.85 1.46 17.59
C LEU A 47 6.08 0.89 18.31
N SER A 48 6.05 -0.40 18.60
CA SER A 48 7.12 -1.08 19.33
C SER A 48 8.00 -1.91 18.40
N PRO A 49 9.34 -1.83 18.50
CA PRO A 49 10.24 -2.70 17.75
C PRO A 49 10.08 -4.19 18.10
N VAL A 50 9.43 -4.51 19.21
CA VAL A 50 9.06 -5.89 19.54
C VAL A 50 7.98 -6.42 18.60
N MET A 51 7.01 -5.57 18.24
CA MET A 51 5.94 -5.91 17.29
C MET A 51 6.37 -5.68 15.84
N PHE A 52 7.18 -4.65 15.61
CA PHE A 52 7.65 -4.22 14.30
C PHE A 52 9.19 -4.19 14.24
N PRO A 53 9.85 -5.35 14.05
CA PRO A 53 11.30 -5.46 14.09
C PRO A 53 12.04 -4.58 13.07
N VAL A 54 11.37 -4.18 11.99
CA VAL A 54 11.91 -3.26 10.97
C VAL A 54 12.39 -1.95 11.59
N LEU A 55 11.80 -1.51 12.71
CA LEU A 55 12.23 -0.30 13.42
C LEU A 55 13.70 -0.33 13.86
N HIS A 56 14.27 -1.52 14.09
CA HIS A 56 15.70 -1.65 14.40
C HIS A 56 16.61 -1.21 13.23
N GLN A 57 16.10 -1.25 12.01
CA GLN A 57 16.85 -0.84 10.82
C GLN A 57 16.76 0.67 10.56
N LEU A 58 15.88 1.35 11.28
CA LEU A 58 15.57 2.77 11.07
C LEU A 58 16.25 3.68 12.10
N LEU A 59 17.23 3.16 12.85
CA LEU A 59 17.99 3.95 13.82
C LEU A 59 18.70 5.13 13.15
N GLY A 60 18.58 6.31 13.74
CA GLY A 60 19.17 7.54 13.24
C GLY A 60 18.38 8.21 12.13
N GLN A 61 17.31 7.58 11.62
CA GLN A 61 16.46 8.16 10.58
C GLN A 61 15.36 9.05 11.19
N THR A 62 14.85 9.96 10.38
CA THR A 62 13.63 10.70 10.71
C THR A 62 12.44 9.91 10.20
N LEU A 63 11.52 9.60 11.10
CA LEU A 63 10.32 8.83 10.81
C LEU A 63 9.09 9.72 10.82
N ILE A 64 8.12 9.41 9.99
CA ILE A 64 6.80 10.05 10.00
C ILE A 64 5.78 8.99 10.37
N THR A 65 5.03 9.22 11.44
CA THR A 65 3.95 8.36 11.92
C THR A 65 2.64 9.12 11.94
N THR A 66 1.54 8.45 12.30
CA THR A 66 0.28 9.12 12.67
C THR A 66 0.17 9.22 14.19
N ASP A 67 -0.95 9.81 14.62
CA ASP A 67 -1.35 9.83 16.03
C ASP A 67 -2.06 8.53 16.49
N GLY A 68 -1.97 7.46 15.72
CA GLY A 68 -2.59 6.16 16.03
C GLY A 68 -4.07 6.04 15.67
N LYS A 69 -4.74 7.11 15.22
CA LYS A 69 -6.17 7.11 14.91
C LYS A 69 -6.51 6.82 13.46
N THR A 70 -5.54 6.99 12.58
CA THR A 70 -5.69 6.84 11.13
C THR A 70 -4.53 6.11 10.51
N LEU A 71 -4.69 5.69 9.26
CA LEU A 71 -3.56 5.38 8.39
C LEU A 71 -2.74 6.65 8.14
N LEU A 72 -1.45 6.49 7.83
CA LEU A 72 -0.60 7.60 7.38
C LEU A 72 -0.92 7.96 5.92
N GLY A 73 -1.11 6.96 5.07
CA GLY A 73 -1.36 7.12 3.64
C GLY A 73 -0.07 7.38 2.84
N ALA A 74 1.10 7.03 3.39
CA ALA A 74 2.34 7.04 2.62
C ALA A 74 2.28 6.07 1.44
N ASP A 75 1.64 4.96 1.64
CA ASP A 75 1.18 4.05 0.62
C ASP A 75 -0.15 4.59 0.03
N ASP A 76 -0.24 5.07 -1.24
CA ASP A 76 0.96 5.28 -2.10
C ASP A 76 1.15 6.76 -2.47
N LYS A 77 0.80 7.67 -1.59
CA LYS A 77 1.01 9.11 -1.83
C LYS A 77 2.49 9.50 -1.83
N ALA A 78 3.37 8.63 -1.30
CA ALA A 78 4.81 8.79 -1.43
C ALA A 78 5.21 8.67 -2.91
N GLY A 79 4.74 7.65 -3.62
CA GLY A 79 4.98 7.49 -5.05
C GLY A 79 4.46 8.66 -5.87
N ILE A 80 3.29 9.21 -5.53
CA ILE A 80 2.78 10.44 -6.16
C ILE A 80 3.78 11.59 -5.97
N ALA A 81 4.25 11.79 -4.73
CA ALA A 81 5.18 12.88 -4.42
C ALA A 81 6.53 12.70 -5.13
N GLU A 82 7.02 11.49 -5.24
CA GLU A 82 8.25 11.14 -5.96
C GLU A 82 8.13 11.44 -7.45
N ILE A 83 7.06 10.97 -8.10
CA ILE A 83 6.80 11.22 -9.52
C ILE A 83 6.72 12.72 -9.79
N MET A 84 5.90 13.44 -9.03
CA MET A 84 5.69 14.87 -9.23
C MET A 84 6.94 15.68 -8.95
N THR A 85 7.74 15.31 -7.95
CA THR A 85 9.01 15.95 -7.65
C THR A 85 10.03 15.70 -8.76
N ALA A 86 10.12 14.47 -9.25
CA ALA A 86 11.02 14.15 -10.39
C ALA A 86 10.70 15.00 -11.62
N LEU A 87 9.41 15.11 -11.98
CA LEU A 87 8.97 15.96 -13.10
C LEU A 87 9.33 17.43 -12.88
N ALA A 88 9.10 17.95 -11.68
CA ALA A 88 9.45 19.32 -11.35
C ALA A 88 10.97 19.58 -11.49
N VAL A 89 11.80 18.64 -11.03
CA VAL A 89 13.26 18.72 -11.16
C VAL A 89 13.69 18.68 -12.63
N LEU A 90 13.11 17.80 -13.45
CA LEU A 90 13.38 17.74 -14.88
C LEU A 90 13.12 19.08 -15.54
N GLN A 91 11.99 19.70 -15.26
CA GLN A 91 11.60 21.00 -15.80
C GLN A 91 12.51 22.13 -15.31
N GLN A 92 12.74 22.23 -13.99
CA GLN A 92 13.54 23.31 -13.40
C GLN A 92 15.00 23.28 -13.87
N LYS A 93 15.56 22.09 -14.05
CA LYS A 93 16.95 21.92 -14.49
C LYS A 93 17.10 21.79 -15.99
N ASN A 94 16.03 21.89 -16.76
CA ASN A 94 16.01 21.68 -18.19
C ASN A 94 16.72 20.39 -18.63
N ILE A 95 16.50 19.30 -17.91
CA ILE A 95 17.12 18.01 -18.21
C ILE A 95 16.45 17.43 -19.46
N PRO A 96 17.20 17.13 -20.53
CA PRO A 96 16.63 16.51 -21.73
C PRO A 96 16.03 15.14 -21.41
N HIS A 97 14.78 14.92 -21.83
CA HIS A 97 14.08 13.65 -21.63
C HIS A 97 13.16 13.33 -22.81
N GLY A 98 12.75 12.08 -22.95
CA GLY A 98 11.67 11.66 -23.85
C GLY A 98 10.30 11.98 -23.26
N ASP A 99 9.25 11.53 -23.93
CA ASP A 99 7.89 11.67 -23.42
C ASP A 99 7.71 10.87 -22.12
N ILE A 100 7.12 11.50 -21.13
CA ILE A 100 6.77 10.89 -19.86
C ILE A 100 5.25 10.90 -19.71
N ARG A 101 4.68 9.75 -19.47
CA ARG A 101 3.26 9.56 -19.17
C ARG A 101 3.10 9.33 -17.69
N VAL A 102 2.08 9.93 -17.09
CA VAL A 102 1.78 9.74 -15.66
C VAL A 102 0.32 9.41 -15.50
N ALA A 103 0.04 8.43 -14.66
CA ALA A 103 -1.31 8.07 -14.26
C ALA A 103 -1.40 7.88 -12.75
N PHE A 104 -2.51 8.33 -12.19
CA PHE A 104 -2.87 8.07 -10.81
C PHE A 104 -4.16 7.26 -10.78
N THR A 105 -4.13 6.10 -10.11
CA THR A 105 -5.23 5.15 -10.10
C THR A 105 -5.98 5.17 -8.76
N PRO A 106 -7.30 5.03 -8.76
CA PRO A 106 -8.08 4.74 -7.56
C PRO A 106 -8.20 3.23 -7.34
N ASP A 107 -8.69 2.83 -6.17
CA ASP A 107 -9.13 1.46 -5.88
C ASP A 107 -8.06 0.37 -6.03
N GLU A 108 -6.78 0.72 -5.89
CA GLU A 108 -5.69 -0.26 -5.93
C GLU A 108 -5.81 -1.23 -4.75
N GLU A 109 -5.99 -0.70 -3.55
CA GLU A 109 -6.06 -1.41 -2.28
C GLU A 109 -7.24 -2.41 -2.17
N VAL A 110 -8.18 -2.32 -3.08
CA VAL A 110 -9.28 -3.28 -3.23
C VAL A 110 -9.17 -4.12 -4.51
N GLY A 111 -8.01 -4.11 -5.15
CA GLY A 111 -7.69 -4.90 -6.34
C GLY A 111 -8.44 -4.47 -7.60
N LYS A 112 -8.80 -3.21 -7.72
CA LYS A 112 -9.57 -2.68 -8.87
C LYS A 112 -8.86 -1.55 -9.61
N GLY A 113 -7.66 -1.17 -9.22
CA GLY A 113 -6.92 -0.04 -9.78
C GLY A 113 -6.76 -0.07 -11.30
N ALA A 114 -6.53 -1.26 -11.85
CA ALA A 114 -6.38 -1.43 -13.30
C ALA A 114 -7.71 -1.60 -14.07
N LYS A 115 -8.86 -1.68 -13.38
CA LYS A 115 -10.13 -2.10 -14.01
C LYS A 115 -10.60 -1.19 -15.14
N HIS A 116 -10.34 0.09 -15.03
CA HIS A 116 -10.75 1.12 -15.99
C HIS A 116 -9.56 1.88 -16.57
N PHE A 117 -8.36 1.32 -16.42
CA PHE A 117 -7.15 1.95 -16.94
C PHE A 117 -7.13 1.85 -18.47
N ASP A 118 -7.09 2.98 -19.13
CA ASP A 118 -7.03 3.07 -20.58
C ASP A 118 -5.58 2.97 -21.04
N VAL A 119 -5.13 1.76 -21.33
CA VAL A 119 -3.76 1.46 -21.76
C VAL A 119 -3.43 2.14 -23.11
N ASP A 120 -4.39 2.20 -24.03
CA ASP A 120 -4.20 2.78 -25.33
C ASP A 120 -4.04 4.30 -25.23
N ALA A 121 -4.86 4.96 -24.42
CA ALA A 121 -4.72 6.41 -24.17
C ALA A 121 -3.46 6.76 -23.39
N PHE A 122 -3.00 5.86 -22.49
CA PHE A 122 -1.76 6.06 -21.74
C PHE A 122 -0.53 6.05 -22.65
N ASP A 123 -0.52 5.26 -23.70
CA ASP A 123 0.45 5.25 -24.79
C ASP A 123 1.92 5.30 -24.32
N ALA A 124 2.29 4.49 -23.34
CA ALA A 124 3.66 4.30 -22.89
C ALA A 124 4.21 2.96 -23.39
N ARG A 125 5.47 2.93 -23.78
CA ARG A 125 6.12 1.68 -24.23
C ARG A 125 6.25 0.67 -23.08
N TRP A 126 6.52 1.15 -21.89
CA TRP A 126 6.50 0.45 -20.61
C TRP A 126 6.24 1.46 -19.49
N ALA A 127 5.83 0.98 -18.34
CA ALA A 127 5.57 1.81 -17.17
C ALA A 127 6.17 1.20 -15.91
N TYR A 128 6.46 2.06 -14.96
CA TYR A 128 6.85 1.70 -13.61
C TYR A 128 5.73 2.09 -12.66
N THR A 129 5.25 1.16 -11.85
CA THR A 129 4.43 1.47 -10.69
C THR A 129 5.37 1.86 -9.55
N VAL A 130 5.22 3.08 -9.04
CA VAL A 130 6.03 3.61 -7.94
C VAL A 130 5.27 3.36 -6.64
N ASP A 131 5.31 2.11 -6.19
CA ASP A 131 4.52 1.59 -5.09
C ASP A 131 5.29 0.38 -4.53
N GLY A 132 6.40 0.67 -3.88
CA GLY A 132 7.37 -0.35 -3.57
C GLY A 132 7.64 -0.56 -2.09
N GLY A 133 8.35 -1.63 -1.78
CA GLY A 133 8.82 -2.01 -0.46
C GLY A 133 10.11 -1.31 -0.07
N GLY A 134 11.25 -1.96 -0.31
CA GLY A 134 12.57 -1.44 0.09
C GLY A 134 13.15 -0.44 -0.90
N VAL A 135 13.93 0.50 -0.37
CA VAL A 135 14.63 1.49 -1.20
C VAL A 135 15.61 0.80 -2.17
N GLY A 136 15.44 1.06 -3.46
CA GLY A 136 16.28 0.51 -4.52
C GLY A 136 15.86 -0.87 -5.01
N GLU A 137 14.74 -1.40 -4.54
CA GLU A 137 14.14 -2.62 -5.06
C GLU A 137 13.43 -2.35 -6.39
N LEU A 138 13.55 -3.31 -7.31
CA LEU A 138 12.84 -3.35 -8.57
C LEU A 138 12.20 -4.71 -8.73
N GLU A 139 10.89 -4.76 -8.67
CA GLU A 139 10.13 -5.97 -8.92
C GLU A 139 9.72 -6.03 -10.40
N PHE A 140 10.01 -7.13 -11.06
CA PHE A 140 9.72 -7.34 -12.49
C PHE A 140 9.06 -8.69 -12.77
N GLU A 141 8.73 -9.43 -11.73
CA GLU A 141 8.02 -10.70 -11.78
C GLU A 141 6.67 -10.57 -11.06
N ASN A 142 5.69 -11.34 -11.49
CA ASN A 142 4.40 -11.45 -10.83
C ASN A 142 4.20 -12.89 -10.30
N PHE A 143 3.21 -13.06 -9.46
CA PHE A 143 2.83 -14.36 -8.91
C PHE A 143 1.35 -14.67 -9.21
N ASN A 144 1.01 -15.96 -9.18
CA ASN A 144 -0.36 -16.40 -9.28
C ASN A 144 -1.02 -16.37 -7.91
N ALA A 145 -2.18 -15.74 -7.80
CA ALA A 145 -2.97 -15.70 -6.59
C ALA A 145 -4.38 -16.22 -6.84
N ALA A 146 -4.98 -16.83 -5.82
CA ALA A 146 -6.38 -17.24 -5.85
C ALA A 146 -7.02 -16.97 -4.48
N SER A 147 -8.27 -16.54 -4.50
CA SER A 147 -9.08 -16.42 -3.29
C SER A 147 -10.24 -17.40 -3.33
N VAL A 148 -10.59 -17.97 -2.19
CA VAL A 148 -11.71 -18.87 -2.04
C VAL A 148 -12.64 -18.37 -0.94
N ASN A 149 -13.91 -18.16 -1.28
CA ASN A 149 -14.96 -17.88 -0.31
C ASN A 149 -15.76 -19.17 -0.04
N ILE A 150 -15.67 -19.68 1.19
CA ILE A 150 -16.40 -20.88 1.59
C ILE A 150 -17.55 -20.48 2.51
N LYS A 151 -18.78 -20.69 2.07
CA LYS A 151 -19.99 -20.53 2.88
C LYS A 151 -20.48 -21.88 3.35
N ILE A 152 -20.39 -22.16 4.64
CA ILE A 152 -20.90 -23.37 5.24
C ILE A 152 -22.25 -23.06 5.90
N VAL A 153 -23.31 -23.68 5.42
CA VAL A 153 -24.66 -23.58 6.01
C VAL A 153 -24.95 -24.87 6.75
N GLY A 154 -25.04 -24.79 8.06
CA GLY A 154 -25.35 -25.93 8.93
C GLY A 154 -26.66 -25.72 9.69
N ASN A 155 -27.29 -26.80 10.09
CA ASN A 155 -28.44 -26.75 11.01
C ASN A 155 -27.95 -26.59 12.46
N ASN A 156 -28.41 -25.53 13.12
CA ASN A 156 -28.17 -25.34 14.54
C ASN A 156 -29.13 -26.27 15.34
N VAL A 157 -28.56 -27.09 16.18
CA VAL A 157 -29.30 -27.92 17.15
C VAL A 157 -28.84 -27.57 18.56
N HIS A 158 -29.76 -27.69 19.54
CA HIS A 158 -29.44 -27.43 20.91
C HIS A 158 -28.31 -28.35 21.39
N PRO A 159 -27.31 -27.85 22.15
CA PRO A 159 -26.14 -28.63 22.56
C PRO A 159 -26.47 -29.96 23.24
N GLY A 160 -27.56 -30.01 24.02
CA GLY A 160 -28.01 -31.21 24.74
C GLY A 160 -28.56 -32.34 23.84
N THR A 161 -28.90 -32.02 22.57
CA THR A 161 -29.46 -32.99 21.60
C THR A 161 -28.56 -33.19 20.39
N ALA A 162 -27.35 -32.64 20.43
CA ALA A 162 -26.45 -32.56 19.29
C ALA A 162 -25.62 -33.82 19.00
N LYS A 163 -25.68 -34.83 19.89
CA LYS A 163 -24.90 -36.06 19.72
C LYS A 163 -25.38 -36.86 18.51
N GLY A 164 -24.51 -36.95 17.49
CA GLY A 164 -24.78 -37.63 16.24
C GLY A 164 -25.56 -36.83 15.19
N VAL A 165 -26.02 -35.61 15.52
CA VAL A 165 -26.83 -34.77 14.59
C VAL A 165 -26.14 -33.47 14.21
N ARG A 166 -25.09 -33.10 14.95
CA ARG A 166 -24.38 -31.81 14.74
C ARG A 166 -23.55 -31.81 13.47
N ARG A 167 -24.00 -31.14 12.46
CA ARG A 167 -23.13 -30.63 11.39
C ARG A 167 -22.75 -29.18 11.76
N SER A 168 -21.55 -29.03 12.29
CA SER A 168 -21.01 -27.76 12.80
C SER A 168 -20.95 -26.70 11.71
N GLY A 169 -21.71 -25.63 11.89
CA GLY A 169 -21.51 -24.40 11.15
C GLY A 169 -20.49 -23.51 11.85
N TYR A 170 -19.22 -23.89 11.87
CA TYR A 170 -18.17 -23.01 12.39
C TYR A 170 -17.68 -22.11 11.25
N ARG A 171 -17.87 -20.80 11.39
CA ARG A 171 -17.23 -19.81 10.51
C ARG A 171 -15.77 -19.67 10.92
N ARG A 172 -14.85 -20.20 10.16
CA ARG A 172 -13.46 -19.73 10.11
C ARG A 172 -13.23 -19.20 8.69
N GLY A 173 -13.08 -17.90 8.57
CA GLY A 173 -12.43 -17.34 7.40
C GLY A 173 -10.95 -17.72 7.49
N VAL A 174 -10.46 -18.48 6.53
CA VAL A 174 -9.02 -18.71 6.35
C VAL A 174 -8.63 -17.85 5.17
N ALA A 175 -7.94 -16.75 5.45
CA ALA A 175 -7.16 -16.09 4.41
C ALA A 175 -5.85 -16.88 4.28
N ALA A 176 -5.62 -17.48 3.14
CA ALA A 176 -4.31 -17.99 2.76
C ALA A 176 -3.61 -16.85 1.99
N ARG A 177 -2.43 -16.47 2.48
CA ARG A 177 -1.48 -15.64 1.75
C ARG A 177 -0.58 -16.52 0.91
#